data_6f016a12c50afdd8a6d5bace17b9fcc5
#
_entry.id   6f016a12c50afdd8a6d5bace17b9fcc5
#
_cell.length_a   1.000
_cell.length_b   1.000
_cell.length_c   1.000
_cell.angle_alpha   90.00
_cell.angle_beta   90.00
_cell.angle_gamma   90.00
#
_symmetry.space_group_name_H-M   'P 1'
#
loop_
_entity.id
_entity.type
_entity.pdbx_description
1 polymer ?
#
loop_
_entity_poly.entity_id
_entity_poly.type
_entity_poly.pdbx_seq_one_letter_code
_entity_poly.pdbx_strand_id
1 'polypeptide(L)'
;MLNKFLVFIALFSFSFAVYNVGQTVSISDQQQNLTICNGHEPNDDSDGNFSLYDYNGEYNGGAYYVTHIDMAASWWSPCFSSIGTMDQISAAWEYQEDFNVLNFTNLDDVNQPYSCAQWGNQGSLNDNLMTEDGGGYNLFNDFNSSNGFPSNVFIDHNMTVYYKSNNLSYYLGNLKIEEMLEACEADAGANCAQCTDCDEDGTFDDVDNCPDLFNPSQEDDDNDGLGNECDDCHNLSGDMNDDFNIDILDIIGVVNIILTGGINSTEYSQCAITDGNVDSNEVVNILDVIQLINLVLGFSRTSESDLDNFA
;
A
#
# COMPACT_ATOMS: atom_id res chain seq x y z
N MET A 1 -34.76 -9.07 61.49
CA MET A 1 -33.42 -9.58 61.07
C MET A 1 -33.17 -9.11 59.65
N LEU A 2 -32.38 -8.07 59.51
CA LEU A 2 -32.11 -7.46 58.18
C LEU A 2 -30.78 -8.01 57.69
N ASN A 3 -30.85 -8.86 56.63
CA ASN A 3 -29.68 -9.45 56.01
C ASN A 3 -29.02 -8.41 55.12
N LYS A 4 -27.85 -7.87 55.50
CA LYS A 4 -27.02 -7.01 54.67
C LYS A 4 -26.25 -7.88 53.70
N PHE A 5 -26.67 -7.88 52.41
CA PHE A 5 -25.85 -8.38 51.34
C PHE A 5 -24.71 -7.36 51.05
N LEU A 6 -23.48 -7.72 51.39
CA LEU A 6 -22.31 -7.00 50.94
C LEU A 6 -22.04 -7.41 49.46
N VAL A 7 -22.31 -6.50 48.54
CA VAL A 7 -21.85 -6.65 47.16
C VAL A 7 -20.37 -6.24 47.09
N PHE A 8 -19.51 -7.24 46.97
CA PHE A 8 -18.11 -6.99 46.61
C PHE A 8 -18.04 -6.62 45.13
N ILE A 9 -17.89 -5.34 44.82
CA ILE A 9 -17.48 -4.87 43.52
C ILE A 9 -15.97 -5.10 43.44
N ALA A 10 -15.55 -6.18 42.76
CA ALA A 10 -14.18 -6.37 42.39
C ALA A 10 -13.87 -5.31 41.32
N LEU A 11 -13.17 -4.26 41.67
CA LEU A 11 -12.52 -3.35 40.73
C LEU A 11 -11.38 -4.13 40.09
N PHE A 12 -11.64 -4.66 38.92
CA PHE A 12 -10.56 -5.08 38.02
C PHE A 12 -9.87 -3.82 37.53
N SER A 13 -8.78 -3.45 38.16
CA SER A 13 -7.81 -2.55 37.54
C SER A 13 -7.15 -3.36 36.38
N PHE A 14 -7.54 -3.07 35.15
CA PHE A 14 -6.77 -3.44 34.02
C PHE A 14 -5.45 -2.63 34.08
N SER A 15 -4.41 -3.21 34.64
CA SER A 15 -3.07 -2.75 34.34
C SER A 15 -2.75 -3.26 32.93
N PHE A 16 -2.67 -2.38 31.97
CA PHE A 16 -2.07 -2.71 30.68
C PHE A 16 -0.65 -3.14 30.98
N ALA A 17 -0.37 -4.42 30.79
CA ALA A 17 0.96 -4.94 31.00
C ALA A 17 1.73 -4.73 29.71
N VAL A 18 2.89 -4.08 29.78
CA VAL A 18 3.82 -3.94 28.66
C VAL A 18 4.16 -5.34 28.11
N TYR A 19 4.02 -5.53 26.82
CA TYR A 19 4.42 -6.77 26.15
C TYR A 19 5.93 -7.00 26.31
N ASN A 20 6.29 -8.19 26.77
CA ASN A 20 7.67 -8.62 26.86
C ASN A 20 8.06 -9.40 25.59
N VAL A 21 9.37 -9.50 25.34
CA VAL A 21 9.89 -10.39 24.27
C VAL A 21 9.36 -11.80 24.46
N GLY A 22 8.86 -12.39 23.36
CA GLY A 22 8.23 -13.69 23.31
C GLY A 22 6.73 -13.70 23.61
N GLN A 23 6.08 -12.54 23.81
CA GLN A 23 4.64 -12.45 23.98
C GLN A 23 3.97 -12.02 22.67
N THR A 24 2.89 -12.71 22.30
CA THR A 24 2.07 -12.37 21.15
C THR A 24 1.13 -11.21 21.48
N VAL A 25 1.07 -10.22 20.58
CA VAL A 25 0.19 -9.05 20.69
C VAL A 25 -1.25 -9.50 20.52
N SER A 26 -2.13 -9.06 21.44
CA SER A 26 -3.54 -9.44 21.37
C SER A 26 -4.22 -8.83 20.14
N ILE A 27 -5.23 -9.50 19.61
CA ILE A 27 -6.00 -8.98 18.47
C ILE A 27 -6.59 -7.59 18.77
N SER A 28 -7.04 -7.35 20.01
CA SER A 28 -7.57 -6.04 20.39
C SER A 28 -6.52 -4.93 20.35
N ASP A 29 -5.26 -5.26 20.66
CA ASP A 29 -4.19 -4.27 20.64
C ASP A 29 -3.61 -4.12 19.20
N GLN A 30 -3.64 -5.17 18.39
CA GLN A 30 -3.36 -5.06 16.95
C GLN A 30 -4.36 -4.14 16.22
N GLN A 31 -5.65 -4.17 16.62
CA GLN A 31 -6.74 -3.36 16.03
C GLN A 31 -6.77 -1.90 16.52
N GLN A 32 -5.77 -1.45 17.24
CA GLN A 32 -5.67 -0.04 17.61
C GLN A 32 -5.43 0.80 16.35
N ASN A 33 -6.37 1.69 16.06
CA ASN A 33 -6.23 2.60 14.93
C ASN A 33 -5.22 3.70 15.23
N LEU A 34 -4.22 3.84 14.36
CA LEU A 34 -3.18 4.85 14.42
C LEU A 34 -3.44 5.90 13.34
N THR A 35 -3.20 7.17 13.65
CA THR A 35 -3.39 8.25 12.68
C THR A 35 -2.10 8.49 11.92
N ILE A 36 -2.10 8.24 10.62
CA ILE A 36 -0.97 8.60 9.75
C ILE A 36 -0.87 10.12 9.67
N CYS A 37 0.30 10.65 9.89
CA CYS A 37 0.58 12.08 9.86
C CYS A 37 1.71 12.47 8.90
N ASN A 38 2.46 11.48 8.38
CA ASN A 38 3.45 11.62 7.32
C ASN A 38 3.64 10.27 6.60
N GLY A 39 4.00 10.31 5.32
CA GLY A 39 4.14 9.11 4.51
C GLY A 39 2.80 8.47 4.13
N HIS A 40 2.88 7.25 3.67
CA HIS A 40 1.75 6.47 3.17
C HIS A 40 1.77 5.09 3.81
N GLU A 41 0.61 4.50 3.97
CA GLU A 41 0.45 3.09 4.30
C GLU A 41 0.98 2.21 3.17
N PRO A 42 1.86 1.22 3.44
CA PRO A 42 2.41 0.38 2.38
C PRO A 42 1.37 -0.43 1.59
N ASN A 43 0.30 -0.87 2.26
CA ASN A 43 -0.81 -1.60 1.67
C ASN A 43 -2.10 -0.94 2.10
N ASP A 44 -2.50 0.12 1.39
CA ASP A 44 -3.75 0.84 1.66
C ASP A 44 -4.94 -0.02 1.22
N ASP A 45 -5.60 -0.66 2.19
CA ASP A 45 -6.83 -1.42 1.97
C ASP A 45 -8.07 -0.54 1.77
N SER A 46 -7.86 0.78 1.68
CA SER A 46 -8.88 1.81 1.48
C SER A 46 -9.94 1.91 2.58
N ASP A 47 -9.70 1.30 3.75
CA ASP A 47 -10.62 1.39 4.89
C ASP A 47 -10.46 2.72 5.67
N GLY A 48 -9.35 3.43 5.43
CA GLY A 48 -9.00 4.73 6.02
C GLY A 48 -8.48 4.63 7.45
N ASN A 49 -8.07 3.45 7.87
CA ASN A 49 -7.46 3.17 9.17
C ASN A 49 -6.10 2.52 8.95
N PHE A 50 -5.18 2.73 9.86
CA PHE A 50 -3.90 2.04 9.91
C PHE A 50 -3.76 1.33 11.24
N SER A 51 -3.52 0.04 11.22
CA SER A 51 -3.38 -0.78 12.42
C SER A 51 -2.38 -1.93 12.20
N LEU A 52 -1.86 -2.51 13.26
CA LEU A 52 -1.03 -3.72 13.14
C LEU A 52 -1.81 -4.92 12.63
N TYR A 53 -3.13 -4.91 12.78
CA TYR A 53 -4.01 -6.00 12.35
C TYR A 53 -4.00 -6.18 10.83
N ASP A 54 -3.83 -5.09 10.07
CA ASP A 54 -3.82 -5.07 8.61
C ASP A 54 -2.57 -5.77 8.05
N TYR A 55 -1.54 -5.93 8.89
CA TYR A 55 -0.27 -6.59 8.59
C TYR A 55 -0.13 -7.99 9.23
N ASN A 56 -1.20 -8.52 9.79
CA ASN A 56 -1.22 -9.87 10.36
C ASN A 56 -1.67 -10.88 9.29
N GLY A 57 -0.75 -11.69 8.79
CA GLY A 57 -0.98 -12.67 7.74
C GLY A 57 -2.11 -13.67 7.99
N GLU A 58 -2.49 -13.91 9.25
CA GLU A 58 -3.65 -14.75 9.55
C GLU A 58 -4.98 -14.11 9.13
N TYR A 59 -5.02 -12.79 8.91
CA TYR A 59 -6.26 -12.03 8.71
C TYR A 59 -6.27 -11.15 7.46
N ASN A 60 -5.12 -10.93 6.80
CA ASN A 60 -4.99 -10.07 5.62
C ASN A 60 -4.83 -10.83 4.29
N GLY A 61 -5.21 -12.11 4.24
CA GLY A 61 -5.11 -12.92 3.02
C GLY A 61 -3.82 -13.73 2.89
N GLY A 62 -2.94 -13.74 3.90
CA GLY A 62 -1.73 -14.58 3.92
C GLY A 62 -0.43 -13.82 3.76
N ALA A 63 -0.47 -12.50 3.61
CA ALA A 63 0.72 -11.67 3.58
C ALA A 63 1.24 -11.41 5.01
N TYR A 64 2.30 -12.11 5.38
CA TYR A 64 2.92 -11.98 6.70
C TYR A 64 3.99 -10.90 6.69
N TYR A 65 3.97 -10.01 7.67
CA TYR A 65 4.92 -8.91 7.82
C TYR A 65 5.81 -9.08 9.04
N VAL A 66 7.06 -8.64 8.93
CA VAL A 66 7.89 -8.32 10.09
C VAL A 66 7.81 -6.82 10.33
N THR A 67 7.61 -6.40 11.58
CA THR A 67 7.32 -5.01 11.90
C THR A 67 8.37 -4.43 12.82
N HIS A 68 8.87 -3.23 12.50
CA HIS A 68 9.67 -2.40 13.38
C HIS A 68 8.94 -1.09 13.68
N ILE A 69 8.82 -0.74 14.96
CA ILE A 69 8.19 0.50 15.43
C ILE A 69 9.20 1.29 16.28
N ASP A 70 9.53 2.51 15.86
CA ASP A 70 10.21 3.50 16.70
C ASP A 70 9.17 4.37 17.41
N MET A 71 9.14 4.29 18.72
CA MET A 71 8.28 5.12 19.56
C MET A 71 9.06 6.32 20.07
N ALA A 72 8.59 7.51 19.72
CA ALA A 72 9.32 8.75 19.91
C ALA A 72 8.48 9.85 20.54
N ALA A 73 9.18 10.87 21.09
CA ALA A 73 8.59 12.12 21.55
C ALA A 73 9.19 13.29 20.77
N SER A 74 8.36 14.10 20.13
CA SER A 74 8.78 15.14 19.18
C SER A 74 9.63 16.27 19.81
N TRP A 75 9.61 16.40 21.13
CA TRP A 75 10.35 17.40 21.89
C TRP A 75 11.64 16.88 22.53
N TRP A 76 11.89 15.54 22.47
CA TRP A 76 12.99 14.90 23.20
C TRP A 76 14.26 14.76 22.33
N SER A 77 15.35 15.39 22.76
CA SER A 77 16.60 15.45 22.01
C SER A 77 17.18 14.07 21.61
N PRO A 78 17.14 13.02 22.43
CA PRO A 78 17.57 11.69 21.99
C PRO A 78 16.76 11.13 20.84
N CYS A 79 15.44 11.37 20.77
CA CYS A 79 14.60 10.97 19.63
C CYS A 79 14.99 11.74 18.37
N PHE A 80 15.29 13.03 18.50
CA PHE A 80 15.79 13.80 17.36
C PHE A 80 17.13 13.25 16.85
N SER A 81 17.99 12.77 17.73
CA SER A 81 19.27 12.15 17.35
C SER A 81 19.11 10.78 16.70
N SER A 82 18.01 10.08 16.91
CA SER A 82 17.73 8.77 16.29
C SER A 82 17.16 8.86 14.87
N ILE A 83 16.64 10.01 14.43
CA ILE A 83 15.99 10.18 13.11
C ILE A 83 16.88 9.64 11.98
N GLY A 84 18.16 10.02 11.94
CA GLY A 84 19.05 9.54 10.88
C GLY A 84 19.29 8.02 10.87
N THR A 85 19.15 7.35 12.01
CA THR A 85 19.18 5.88 12.08
C THR A 85 17.88 5.29 11.52
N MET A 86 16.74 5.89 11.86
CA MET A 86 15.43 5.47 11.33
C MET A 86 15.37 5.65 9.83
N ASP A 87 15.80 6.80 9.30
CA ASP A 87 15.89 7.02 7.85
C ASP A 87 16.74 5.97 7.13
N GLN A 88 17.86 5.56 7.72
CA GLN A 88 18.73 4.54 7.14
C GLN A 88 18.08 3.16 7.15
N ILE A 89 17.35 2.81 8.20
CA ILE A 89 16.61 1.53 8.27
C ILE A 89 15.48 1.56 7.25
N SER A 90 14.67 2.62 7.19
CA SER A 90 13.60 2.77 6.20
C SER A 90 14.15 2.65 4.78
N ALA A 91 15.21 3.38 4.43
CA ALA A 91 15.82 3.33 3.10
C ALA A 91 16.37 1.94 2.74
N ALA A 92 16.74 1.12 3.72
CA ALA A 92 17.23 -0.24 3.47
C ALA A 92 16.11 -1.21 3.11
N TRP A 93 14.87 -0.97 3.57
CA TRP A 93 13.76 -1.91 3.42
C TRP A 93 12.60 -1.38 2.58
N GLU A 94 12.44 -0.07 2.41
CA GLU A 94 11.36 0.56 1.63
C GLU A 94 11.35 0.15 0.14
N TYR A 95 12.52 -0.21 -0.41
CA TYR A 95 12.68 -0.60 -1.81
C TYR A 95 13.06 -2.07 -1.98
N GLN A 96 12.90 -2.87 -0.93
CA GLN A 96 13.09 -4.32 -1.01
C GLN A 96 11.76 -4.95 -1.39
N GLU A 97 11.45 -4.94 -2.69
CA GLU A 97 10.22 -5.50 -3.26
C GLU A 97 10.04 -7.00 -2.95
N ASP A 98 11.10 -7.67 -2.51
CA ASP A 98 11.08 -9.10 -2.20
C ASP A 98 10.65 -9.43 -0.76
N PHE A 99 10.40 -8.43 0.11
CA PHE A 99 10.15 -8.69 1.55
C PHE A 99 9.06 -7.80 2.15
N ASN A 100 8.18 -8.41 2.90
CA ASN A 100 7.13 -7.73 3.66
C ASN A 100 7.69 -7.16 4.97
N VAL A 101 8.19 -5.95 4.93
CA VAL A 101 8.70 -5.22 6.11
C VAL A 101 7.88 -3.97 6.36
N LEU A 102 7.20 -3.91 7.50
CA LEU A 102 6.54 -2.70 7.99
C LEU A 102 7.48 -1.96 8.92
N ASN A 103 7.91 -0.76 8.53
CA ASN A 103 8.77 0.09 9.35
C ASN A 103 8.16 1.48 9.49
N PHE A 104 7.91 1.93 10.73
CA PHE A 104 7.36 3.25 10.97
C PHE A 104 7.76 3.85 12.31
N THR A 105 7.65 5.18 12.42
CA THR A 105 7.80 5.89 13.68
C THR A 105 6.43 6.32 14.21
N ASN A 106 6.09 5.96 15.45
CA ASN A 106 4.95 6.51 16.16
C ASN A 106 5.39 7.64 17.09
N LEU A 107 4.75 8.81 16.96
CA LEU A 107 4.93 9.90 17.91
C LEU A 107 3.92 9.77 19.05
N ASP A 108 4.34 9.14 20.14
CA ASP A 108 3.52 8.95 21.33
C ASP A 108 3.33 10.24 22.14
N ASP A 109 4.24 11.20 22.01
CA ASP A 109 4.13 12.51 22.66
C ASP A 109 4.50 13.64 21.68
N VAL A 110 3.48 14.28 21.12
CA VAL A 110 3.60 15.39 20.16
C VAL A 110 3.50 16.72 20.86
N ASN A 111 4.65 17.37 21.07
CA ASN A 111 4.74 18.67 21.70
C ASN A 111 5.65 19.62 20.91
N GLN A 112 5.67 20.91 21.32
CA GLN A 112 6.62 21.85 20.75
C GLN A 112 8.08 21.33 20.93
N PRO A 113 8.99 21.53 19.95
CA PRO A 113 8.82 22.49 18.83
C PRO A 113 8.18 21.90 17.57
N TYR A 114 7.95 20.59 17.47
CA TYR A 114 7.53 19.94 16.22
C TYR A 114 6.16 19.28 16.35
N SER A 115 5.29 19.51 15.37
CA SER A 115 4.16 18.64 15.10
C SER A 115 4.62 17.35 14.41
N CYS A 116 3.75 16.34 14.31
CA CYS A 116 4.07 15.09 13.64
C CYS A 116 4.52 15.32 12.19
N ALA A 117 3.75 16.04 11.39
CA ALA A 117 4.13 16.38 10.02
C ALA A 117 5.43 17.21 9.90
N GLN A 118 5.75 18.02 10.90
CA GLN A 118 7.03 18.73 10.95
C GLN A 118 8.19 17.81 11.31
N TRP A 119 7.95 16.82 12.16
CA TRP A 119 8.94 15.84 12.55
C TRP A 119 9.35 14.97 11.36
N GLY A 120 8.41 14.52 10.53
CA GLY A 120 8.68 13.77 9.29
C GLY A 120 9.61 14.49 8.31
N ASN A 121 9.68 15.82 8.39
CA ASN A 121 10.58 16.62 7.55
C ASN A 121 11.94 16.93 8.20
N GLN A 122 12.29 16.33 9.34
CA GLN A 122 13.56 16.57 10.02
C GLN A 122 14.68 15.63 9.56
N GLY A 123 14.34 14.52 8.94
CA GLY A 123 15.27 13.53 8.41
C GLY A 123 15.74 13.79 6.98
N SER A 124 16.37 12.80 6.39
CA SER A 124 16.80 12.80 4.99
C SER A 124 15.73 12.21 4.06
N LEU A 125 14.79 11.44 4.61
CA LEU A 125 13.64 10.89 3.91
C LEU A 125 12.38 11.67 4.34
N ASN A 126 11.63 12.19 3.37
CA ASN A 126 10.46 13.00 3.64
C ASN A 126 9.16 12.19 3.65
N ASP A 127 9.19 10.94 3.19
CA ASP A 127 8.04 10.06 3.01
C ASP A 127 7.99 8.90 4.00
N ASN A 128 8.86 8.87 5.02
CA ASN A 128 8.79 7.86 6.07
C ASN A 128 7.39 7.79 6.68
N LEU A 129 6.86 6.58 6.78
CA LEU A 129 5.58 6.34 7.45
C LEU A 129 5.68 6.75 8.92
N MET A 130 4.82 7.67 9.31
CA MET A 130 4.73 8.15 10.67
C MET A 130 3.29 8.24 11.13
N THR A 131 3.10 7.83 12.37
CA THR A 131 1.80 7.86 13.04
C THR A 131 1.85 8.66 14.32
N GLU A 132 0.68 9.04 14.82
CA GLU A 132 0.50 9.61 16.15
C GLU A 132 -0.73 9.01 16.83
N ASP A 133 -0.70 8.87 18.15
CA ASP A 133 -1.81 8.34 18.93
C ASP A 133 -2.57 9.42 19.72
N GLY A 134 -2.41 10.68 19.34
CA GLY A 134 -3.09 11.82 19.96
C GLY A 134 -2.68 12.09 21.43
N GLY A 135 -1.51 11.60 21.83
CA GLY A 135 -1.00 11.70 23.20
C GLY A 135 -1.56 10.64 24.15
N GLY A 136 -2.13 9.57 23.58
CA GLY A 136 -2.62 8.43 24.36
C GLY A 136 -1.52 7.55 24.91
N TYR A 137 -0.31 7.62 24.36
CA TYR A 137 0.81 6.74 24.68
C TYR A 137 0.48 5.25 24.52
N ASN A 138 -0.40 4.90 23.58
CA ASN A 138 -0.91 3.55 23.44
C ASN A 138 0.20 2.58 23.08
N LEU A 139 0.89 2.81 21.94
CA LEU A 139 2.00 1.94 21.53
C LEU A 139 3.16 1.96 22.54
N PHE A 140 3.47 3.13 23.10
CA PHE A 140 4.52 3.21 24.12
C PHE A 140 4.14 2.42 25.39
N ASN A 141 2.90 2.49 25.84
CA ASN A 141 2.45 1.72 27.00
C ASN A 141 2.49 0.22 26.75
N ASP A 142 2.20 -0.20 25.52
CA ASP A 142 2.17 -1.61 25.15
C ASP A 142 3.59 -2.17 24.88
N PHE A 143 4.49 -1.38 24.29
CA PHE A 143 5.74 -1.92 23.74
C PHE A 143 7.04 -1.33 24.28
N ASN A 144 7.03 -0.32 25.14
CA ASN A 144 8.28 0.31 25.58
C ASN A 144 9.29 -0.69 26.18
N SER A 145 10.59 -0.40 26.00
CA SER A 145 11.66 -1.28 26.48
C SER A 145 12.13 -0.99 27.89
N SER A 146 12.14 0.28 28.32
CA SER A 146 12.61 0.68 29.66
C SER A 146 11.95 1.97 30.17
N ASN A 147 10.70 2.20 29.79
CA ASN A 147 9.90 3.36 30.21
C ASN A 147 10.54 4.71 29.84
N GLY A 148 11.18 4.78 28.68
CA GLY A 148 11.82 5.99 28.16
C GLY A 148 11.93 6.03 26.63
N PHE A 149 11.90 7.25 26.06
CA PHE A 149 12.06 7.50 24.63
C PHE A 149 13.53 7.73 24.25
N PRO A 150 13.94 7.40 22.99
CA PRO A 150 13.21 6.58 22.03
C PRO A 150 13.08 5.14 22.51
N SER A 151 12.06 4.44 22.06
CA SER A 151 11.88 3.03 22.36
C SER A 151 11.50 2.28 21.10
N ASN A 152 12.23 1.21 20.80
CA ASN A 152 12.05 0.43 19.60
C ASN A 152 11.51 -0.95 19.95
N VAL A 153 10.54 -1.43 19.17
CA VAL A 153 10.02 -2.79 19.22
C VAL A 153 10.08 -3.43 17.85
N PHE A 154 10.42 -4.69 17.82
CA PHE A 154 10.38 -5.56 16.65
C PHE A 154 9.35 -6.65 16.92
N ILE A 155 8.43 -6.84 15.99
CA ILE A 155 7.33 -7.80 16.07
C ILE A 155 7.46 -8.74 14.86
N ASP A 156 7.51 -10.02 15.11
CA ASP A 156 7.66 -11.03 14.07
C ASP A 156 6.35 -11.29 13.31
N HIS A 157 6.43 -12.10 12.26
CA HIS A 157 5.32 -12.48 11.39
C HIS A 157 4.14 -13.15 12.12
N ASN A 158 4.34 -13.69 13.31
CA ASN A 158 3.31 -14.27 14.18
C ASN A 158 2.76 -13.26 15.19
N MET A 159 2.97 -11.95 14.95
CA MET A 159 2.62 -10.89 15.88
C MET A 159 3.23 -11.06 17.29
N THR A 160 4.41 -11.66 17.37
CA THR A 160 5.10 -11.86 18.65
C THR A 160 6.24 -10.86 18.79
N VAL A 161 6.36 -10.24 19.96
CA VAL A 161 7.44 -9.29 20.25
C VAL A 161 8.78 -10.02 20.21
N TYR A 162 9.58 -9.74 19.20
CA TYR A 162 10.86 -10.40 18.96
C TYR A 162 12.02 -9.74 19.69
N TYR A 163 12.08 -8.41 19.64
CA TYR A 163 13.16 -7.65 20.27
C TYR A 163 12.70 -6.25 20.67
N LYS A 164 13.36 -5.66 21.68
CA LYS A 164 13.09 -4.31 22.18
C LYS A 164 14.38 -3.60 22.55
N SER A 165 14.48 -2.30 22.27
CA SER A 165 15.66 -1.50 22.62
C SER A 165 15.34 0.00 22.75
N ASN A 166 16.00 0.70 23.68
CA ASN A 166 16.01 2.17 23.70
C ASN A 166 17.20 2.78 22.96
N ASN A 167 18.12 1.97 22.49
CA ASN A 167 19.31 2.43 21.78
C ASN A 167 19.55 1.53 20.58
N LEU A 168 19.01 1.94 19.44
CA LEU A 168 19.08 1.19 18.20
C LEU A 168 20.15 1.80 17.29
N SER A 169 21.04 0.97 16.76
CA SER A 169 21.93 1.32 15.65
C SER A 169 21.38 0.78 14.33
N TYR A 170 21.76 1.40 13.23
CA TYR A 170 21.44 0.91 11.89
C TYR A 170 21.75 -0.58 11.70
N TYR A 171 22.97 -1.00 12.09
CA TYR A 171 23.36 -2.41 11.98
C TYR A 171 22.46 -3.35 12.78
N LEU A 172 22.15 -2.97 14.04
CA LEU A 172 21.31 -3.82 14.89
C LEU A 172 19.86 -3.85 14.40
N GLY A 173 19.34 -2.74 13.91
CA GLY A 173 17.98 -2.68 13.32
C GLY A 173 17.84 -3.64 12.15
N ASN A 174 18.73 -3.53 11.17
CA ASN A 174 18.72 -4.43 10.01
C ASN A 174 18.93 -5.90 10.40
N LEU A 175 19.87 -6.19 11.29
CA LEU A 175 20.08 -7.56 11.77
C LEU A 175 18.81 -8.17 12.38
N LYS A 176 18.01 -7.37 13.12
CA LYS A 176 16.77 -7.88 13.72
C LYS A 176 15.66 -8.09 12.69
N ILE A 177 15.57 -7.27 11.66
CA ILE A 177 14.66 -7.48 10.53
C ILE A 177 15.07 -8.75 9.76
N GLU A 178 16.35 -8.89 9.41
CA GLU A 178 16.87 -10.09 8.72
C GLU A 178 16.59 -11.37 9.51
N GLU A 179 16.87 -11.38 10.83
CA GLU A 179 16.59 -12.54 11.70
C GLU A 179 15.10 -12.92 11.72
N MET A 180 14.19 -11.92 11.68
CA MET A 180 12.74 -12.17 11.65
C MET A 180 12.28 -12.68 10.28
N LEU A 181 12.84 -12.16 9.19
CA LEU A 181 12.56 -12.66 7.84
C LEU A 181 13.02 -14.10 7.66
N GLU A 182 14.25 -14.43 8.11
CA GLU A 182 14.75 -15.80 8.10
C GLU A 182 13.85 -16.76 8.92
N ALA A 183 13.33 -16.28 10.05
CA ALA A 183 12.41 -17.06 10.88
C ALA A 183 11.04 -17.25 10.19
N CYS A 184 10.57 -16.28 9.43
CA CYS A 184 9.34 -16.37 8.65
C CYS A 184 9.50 -17.36 7.48
N GLU A 185 10.60 -17.30 6.75
CA GLU A 185 10.89 -18.26 5.67
C GLU A 185 11.01 -19.72 6.17
N ALA A 186 11.43 -19.88 7.42
CA ALA A 186 11.53 -21.20 8.05
C ALA A 186 10.17 -21.75 8.53
N ASP A 187 9.15 -20.90 8.62
CA ASP A 187 7.80 -21.29 9.04
C ASP A 187 6.97 -21.69 7.81
N ALA A 188 6.70 -22.98 7.65
CA ALA A 188 6.06 -23.56 6.47
C ALA A 188 4.61 -23.06 6.19
N GLY A 189 4.06 -22.21 7.03
CA GLY A 189 2.73 -21.63 6.89
C GLY A 189 2.73 -20.14 6.65
N ALA A 190 3.89 -19.48 6.70
CA ALA A 190 4.03 -18.04 6.56
C ALA A 190 4.76 -17.68 5.26
N ASN A 191 4.39 -16.59 4.67
CA ASN A 191 5.09 -15.98 3.54
C ASN A 191 5.39 -14.51 3.88
N CYS A 192 6.65 -14.21 4.19
CA CYS A 192 7.15 -12.85 4.39
C CYS A 192 7.93 -12.33 3.18
N ALA A 193 8.04 -13.12 2.13
CA ALA A 193 8.42 -12.61 0.84
C ALA A 193 7.22 -11.89 0.21
N GLN A 194 7.45 -10.83 -0.50
CA GLN A 194 6.43 -10.30 -1.37
C GLN A 194 6.05 -11.40 -2.37
N CYS A 195 4.79 -11.55 -2.58
CA CYS A 195 4.30 -12.50 -3.55
C CYS A 195 4.89 -12.16 -4.91
N THR A 196 5.50 -13.12 -5.58
CA THR A 196 6.06 -12.92 -6.92
C THR A 196 5.15 -13.45 -8.02
N ASP A 197 4.10 -14.18 -7.64
CA ASP A 197 3.03 -14.76 -8.47
C ASP A 197 1.84 -14.94 -7.52
N CYS A 198 1.10 -13.84 -7.28
CA CYS A 198 0.13 -13.75 -6.18
C CYS A 198 -1.13 -14.58 -6.42
N ASP A 199 -1.51 -14.76 -7.66
CA ASP A 199 -2.68 -15.54 -8.06
C ASP A 199 -2.34 -16.97 -8.48
N GLU A 200 -1.04 -17.33 -8.46
CA GLU A 200 -0.51 -18.66 -8.78
C GLU A 200 -0.84 -19.12 -10.22
N ASP A 201 -0.93 -18.19 -11.16
CA ASP A 201 -1.25 -18.49 -12.56
C ASP A 201 -0.03 -18.92 -13.39
N GLY A 202 1.18 -18.72 -12.86
CA GLY A 202 2.47 -19.05 -13.46
C GLY A 202 3.15 -17.87 -14.15
N THR A 203 2.55 -16.67 -14.10
CA THR A 203 3.15 -15.41 -14.55
C THR A 203 3.57 -14.61 -13.29
N PHE A 204 4.76 -14.03 -13.30
CA PHE A 204 5.22 -13.21 -12.17
C PHE A 204 4.53 -11.85 -12.20
N ASP A 205 4.17 -11.31 -11.02
CA ASP A 205 3.44 -10.05 -10.86
C ASP A 205 4.08 -8.86 -11.61
N ASP A 206 5.41 -8.84 -11.75
CA ASP A 206 6.15 -7.77 -12.43
C ASP A 206 5.94 -7.76 -13.97
N VAL A 207 5.41 -8.85 -14.52
CA VAL A 207 5.11 -9.03 -15.95
C VAL A 207 3.69 -9.52 -16.20
N ASP A 208 2.91 -9.70 -15.12
CA ASP A 208 1.53 -10.13 -15.16
C ASP A 208 0.62 -8.93 -15.48
N ASN A 209 -0.29 -9.12 -16.41
CA ASN A 209 -1.27 -8.10 -16.76
C ASN A 209 -2.54 -8.11 -15.89
N CYS A 210 -2.66 -9.09 -14.94
CA CYS A 210 -3.67 -9.14 -13.88
C CYS A 210 -3.07 -9.73 -12.59
N PRO A 211 -2.15 -9.08 -11.88
CA PRO A 211 -1.33 -9.67 -10.80
C PRO A 211 -2.09 -10.30 -9.62
N ASP A 212 -3.36 -9.97 -9.46
CA ASP A 212 -4.21 -10.45 -8.36
C ASP A 212 -5.31 -11.41 -8.84
N LEU A 213 -5.35 -11.75 -10.13
CA LEU A 213 -6.44 -12.53 -10.71
C LEU A 213 -5.94 -13.56 -11.72
N PHE A 214 -6.06 -14.85 -11.38
CA PHE A 214 -5.61 -15.99 -12.14
C PHE A 214 -6.01 -15.93 -13.63
N ASN A 215 -5.05 -15.60 -14.50
CA ASN A 215 -5.24 -15.48 -15.95
C ASN A 215 -4.02 -15.99 -16.75
N PRO A 216 -3.64 -17.26 -16.64
CA PRO A 216 -2.41 -17.83 -17.19
C PRO A 216 -2.26 -17.71 -18.72
N SER A 217 -3.30 -17.29 -19.44
CA SER A 217 -3.24 -16.99 -20.87
C SER A 217 -2.68 -15.60 -21.15
N GLN A 218 -2.73 -14.68 -20.17
CA GLN A 218 -2.29 -13.30 -20.30
C GLN A 218 -2.92 -12.58 -21.51
N GLU A 219 -4.20 -12.89 -21.78
CA GLU A 219 -4.95 -12.28 -22.88
C GLU A 219 -5.22 -10.81 -22.55
N ASP A 220 -4.91 -9.95 -23.51
CA ASP A 220 -5.09 -8.50 -23.48
C ASP A 220 -5.51 -8.08 -24.90
N ASP A 221 -6.82 -8.00 -25.14
CA ASP A 221 -7.39 -7.86 -26.48
C ASP A 221 -7.22 -6.44 -27.03
N ASP A 222 -7.15 -5.43 -26.18
CA ASP A 222 -7.00 -4.03 -26.59
C ASP A 222 -5.55 -3.52 -26.47
N ASN A 223 -4.67 -4.30 -25.83
CA ASN A 223 -3.25 -4.03 -25.63
C ASN A 223 -2.98 -2.74 -24.82
N ASP A 224 -3.78 -2.50 -23.80
CA ASP A 224 -3.59 -1.36 -22.88
C ASP A 224 -2.67 -1.70 -21.70
N GLY A 225 -2.40 -3.00 -21.49
CA GLY A 225 -1.53 -3.54 -20.45
C GLY A 225 -2.27 -4.13 -19.27
N LEU A 226 -3.60 -4.09 -19.26
CA LEU A 226 -4.45 -4.83 -18.34
C LEU A 226 -4.96 -6.10 -19.03
N GLY A 227 -4.99 -7.22 -18.32
CA GLY A 227 -5.52 -8.45 -18.88
C GLY A 227 -7.05 -8.46 -18.91
N ASN A 228 -7.63 -9.19 -19.88
CA ASN A 228 -9.08 -9.28 -20.08
C ASN A 228 -9.86 -9.67 -18.81
N GLU A 229 -9.27 -10.45 -17.91
CA GLU A 229 -9.91 -10.92 -16.69
C GLU A 229 -10.05 -9.83 -15.61
N CYS A 230 -9.12 -8.86 -15.59
CA CYS A 230 -9.12 -7.75 -14.62
C CYS A 230 -9.48 -6.40 -15.25
N ASP A 231 -9.71 -6.36 -16.55
CA ASP A 231 -10.09 -5.17 -17.29
C ASP A 231 -11.60 -5.14 -17.59
N ASP A 232 -12.28 -4.16 -17.03
CA ASP A 232 -13.70 -3.91 -17.32
C ASP A 232 -13.94 -3.39 -18.75
N CYS A 233 -12.88 -2.94 -19.45
CA CYS A 233 -12.94 -2.29 -20.75
C CYS A 233 -12.05 -2.97 -21.82
N HIS A 234 -12.00 -4.28 -21.81
CA HIS A 234 -11.12 -5.12 -22.65
C HIS A 234 -11.42 -5.13 -24.15
N ASN A 235 -11.95 -4.05 -24.67
CA ASN A 235 -12.29 -3.92 -26.07
C ASN A 235 -11.19 -3.20 -26.84
N LEU A 236 -11.02 -3.55 -28.11
CA LEU A 236 -10.08 -2.86 -29.01
C LEU A 236 -10.38 -1.36 -29.07
N SER A 237 -9.41 -0.53 -28.75
CA SER A 237 -9.53 0.94 -28.88
C SER A 237 -10.03 1.30 -30.27
N GLY A 238 -11.20 1.90 -30.32
CA GLY A 238 -11.91 2.23 -31.55
C GLY A 238 -13.04 1.29 -31.95
N ASP A 239 -13.23 0.16 -31.26
CA ASP A 239 -14.39 -0.72 -31.41
C ASP A 239 -15.50 -0.27 -30.45
N MET A 240 -16.38 0.58 -30.96
CA MET A 240 -17.42 1.24 -30.18
C MET A 240 -18.65 0.40 -29.92
N ASN A 241 -18.77 -0.72 -30.63
CA ASN A 241 -19.97 -1.56 -30.59
C ASN A 241 -19.70 -2.99 -30.12
N ASP A 242 -18.46 -3.28 -29.71
CA ASP A 242 -17.98 -4.55 -29.14
C ASP A 242 -18.18 -5.73 -30.10
N ASP A 243 -17.99 -5.53 -31.41
CA ASP A 243 -18.16 -6.59 -32.39
C ASP A 243 -16.81 -7.17 -32.91
N PHE A 244 -15.70 -6.73 -32.32
CA PHE A 244 -14.32 -7.08 -32.65
C PHE A 244 -13.87 -6.66 -34.07
N ASN A 245 -14.60 -5.69 -34.68
CA ASN A 245 -14.24 -5.15 -35.96
C ASN A 245 -14.28 -3.63 -35.90
N ILE A 246 -13.17 -2.98 -36.20
CA ILE A 246 -13.17 -1.53 -36.35
C ILE A 246 -13.67 -1.15 -37.74
N ASP A 247 -14.88 -0.61 -37.83
CA ASP A 247 -15.52 -0.25 -39.10
C ASP A 247 -16.26 1.11 -39.06
N ILE A 248 -17.15 1.35 -40.00
CA ILE A 248 -17.86 2.64 -40.11
C ILE A 248 -18.90 2.83 -38.97
N LEU A 249 -19.35 1.77 -38.32
CA LEU A 249 -20.31 1.86 -37.22
C LEU A 249 -19.64 2.48 -35.99
N ASP A 250 -18.35 2.18 -35.78
CA ASP A 250 -17.55 2.73 -34.69
C ASP A 250 -17.28 4.21 -34.89
N ILE A 251 -16.99 4.62 -36.14
CA ILE A 251 -16.87 6.04 -36.48
C ILE A 251 -18.14 6.79 -36.10
N ILE A 252 -19.31 6.21 -36.34
CA ILE A 252 -20.60 6.79 -35.97
C ILE A 252 -20.73 6.86 -34.44
N GLY A 253 -20.22 5.83 -33.71
CA GLY A 253 -20.17 5.79 -32.25
C GLY A 253 -19.39 6.98 -31.68
N VAL A 254 -18.15 7.16 -32.12
CA VAL A 254 -17.30 8.28 -31.67
C VAL A 254 -17.92 9.64 -31.98
N VAL A 255 -18.50 9.82 -33.18
CA VAL A 255 -19.20 11.06 -33.53
C VAL A 255 -20.37 11.34 -32.57
N ASN A 256 -21.14 10.32 -32.19
CA ASN A 256 -22.22 10.46 -31.25
C ASN A 256 -21.72 10.84 -29.84
N ILE A 257 -20.65 10.23 -29.37
CA ILE A 257 -20.00 10.64 -28.08
C ILE A 257 -19.63 12.11 -28.11
N ILE A 258 -18.99 12.59 -29.18
CA ILE A 258 -18.62 14.00 -29.33
C ILE A 258 -19.87 14.90 -29.27
N LEU A 259 -20.95 14.52 -29.92
CA LEU A 259 -22.21 15.29 -29.96
C LEU A 259 -22.95 15.32 -28.62
N THR A 260 -22.75 14.32 -27.77
CA THR A 260 -23.41 14.19 -26.46
C THR A 260 -22.55 14.70 -25.29
N GLY A 261 -21.37 15.23 -25.56
CA GLY A 261 -20.54 15.88 -24.53
C GLY A 261 -19.09 15.38 -24.44
N GLY A 262 -18.65 14.51 -25.34
CA GLY A 262 -17.29 13.96 -25.34
C GLY A 262 -17.05 13.13 -24.08
N ILE A 263 -15.92 13.29 -23.42
CA ILE A 263 -15.56 12.59 -22.19
C ILE A 263 -16.54 12.83 -21.02
N ASN A 264 -17.39 13.82 -21.09
CA ASN A 264 -18.42 14.12 -20.09
C ASN A 264 -19.81 13.61 -20.51
N SER A 265 -19.91 12.78 -21.56
CA SER A 265 -21.17 12.20 -21.98
C SER A 265 -21.73 11.29 -20.88
N THR A 266 -23.01 11.43 -20.59
CA THR A 266 -23.76 10.57 -19.66
C THR A 266 -24.61 9.54 -20.39
N GLU A 267 -24.53 9.51 -21.71
CA GLU A 267 -25.31 8.60 -22.56
C GLU A 267 -24.52 7.33 -22.93
N TYR A 268 -23.20 7.33 -22.69
CA TYR A 268 -22.31 6.23 -22.99
C TYR A 268 -21.61 5.74 -21.72
N SER A 269 -21.21 4.46 -21.71
CA SER A 269 -20.39 3.87 -20.64
C SER A 269 -19.00 4.54 -20.61
N GLN A 270 -18.29 4.40 -19.51
CA GLN A 270 -16.92 4.90 -19.42
C GLN A 270 -16.02 4.14 -20.42
N CYS A 271 -16.19 2.85 -20.58
CA CYS A 271 -15.47 2.04 -21.56
C CYS A 271 -15.67 2.56 -22.99
N ALA A 272 -16.91 2.73 -23.44
CA ALA A 272 -17.16 3.29 -24.77
C ALA A 272 -16.55 4.68 -24.98
N ILE A 273 -16.41 5.48 -23.91
CA ILE A 273 -15.75 6.79 -23.98
C ILE A 273 -14.24 6.59 -24.09
N THR A 274 -13.65 5.61 -23.38
CA THR A 274 -12.24 5.25 -23.46
C THR A 274 -11.88 4.71 -24.83
N ASP A 275 -12.65 3.77 -25.36
CA ASP A 275 -12.47 3.20 -26.72
C ASP A 275 -12.61 4.26 -27.81
N GLY A 276 -13.49 5.24 -27.59
CA GLY A 276 -13.66 6.39 -28.47
C GLY A 276 -12.52 7.40 -28.45
N ASN A 277 -11.62 7.35 -27.49
CA ASN A 277 -10.43 8.19 -27.35
C ASN A 277 -9.21 7.53 -28.02
N VAL A 278 -9.29 7.37 -29.34
CA VAL A 278 -8.36 6.59 -30.16
C VAL A 278 -6.92 7.13 -30.14
N ASP A 279 -6.73 8.40 -29.87
CA ASP A 279 -5.41 9.03 -29.77
C ASP A 279 -4.85 9.06 -28.34
N SER A 280 -5.59 8.47 -27.39
CA SER A 280 -5.22 8.35 -25.97
C SER A 280 -4.86 9.69 -25.32
N ASN A 281 -5.44 10.80 -25.81
CA ASN A 281 -5.35 12.10 -25.13
C ASN A 281 -6.52 12.29 -24.14
N GLU A 282 -6.57 13.40 -23.44
CA GLU A 282 -7.62 13.63 -22.41
C GLU A 282 -8.98 14.06 -23.00
N VAL A 283 -9.21 13.99 -24.33
CA VAL A 283 -10.39 14.59 -24.97
C VAL A 283 -10.89 13.77 -26.15
N VAL A 284 -12.10 13.23 -26.09
CA VAL A 284 -12.76 12.65 -27.27
C VAL A 284 -13.24 13.77 -28.20
N ASN A 285 -12.65 13.86 -29.40
CA ASN A 285 -12.88 14.94 -30.35
C ASN A 285 -12.73 14.50 -31.83
N ILE A 286 -12.75 15.45 -32.75
CA ILE A 286 -12.66 15.14 -34.19
C ILE A 286 -11.34 14.48 -34.61
N LEU A 287 -10.29 14.58 -33.82
CA LEU A 287 -9.00 13.93 -34.14
C LEU A 287 -9.12 12.42 -33.98
N ASP A 288 -9.89 11.95 -33.00
CA ASP A 288 -10.18 10.52 -32.80
C ASP A 288 -10.94 9.96 -33.99
N VAL A 289 -11.94 10.70 -34.49
CA VAL A 289 -12.65 10.34 -35.70
C VAL A 289 -11.72 10.23 -36.91
N ILE A 290 -10.77 11.12 -37.06
CA ILE A 290 -9.79 11.08 -38.15
C ILE A 290 -8.87 9.88 -38.01
N GLN A 291 -8.42 9.55 -36.78
CA GLN A 291 -7.60 8.38 -36.55
C GLN A 291 -8.37 7.09 -36.83
N LEU A 292 -9.59 7.01 -36.35
CA LEU A 292 -10.45 5.84 -36.58
C LEU A 292 -10.72 5.63 -38.09
N ILE A 293 -10.97 6.70 -38.85
CA ILE A 293 -11.08 6.63 -40.31
C ILE A 293 -9.79 6.05 -40.93
N ASN A 294 -8.62 6.47 -40.47
CA ASN A 294 -7.35 5.96 -40.96
C ASN A 294 -7.17 4.47 -40.65
N LEU A 295 -7.59 4.00 -39.45
CA LEU A 295 -7.59 2.58 -39.10
C LEU A 295 -8.50 1.78 -40.02
N VAL A 296 -9.74 2.22 -40.24
CA VAL A 296 -10.72 1.56 -41.12
C VAL A 296 -10.23 1.51 -42.57
N LEU A 297 -9.51 2.53 -43.03
CA LEU A 297 -8.93 2.58 -44.40
C LEU A 297 -7.59 1.83 -44.52
N GLY A 298 -7.06 1.25 -43.44
CA GLY A 298 -5.82 0.50 -43.43
C GLY A 298 -4.57 1.37 -43.55
N PHE A 299 -4.67 2.65 -43.22
CA PHE A 299 -3.49 3.52 -43.09
C PHE A 299 -2.89 3.31 -41.67
N SER A 300 -1.95 2.39 -41.55
CA SER A 300 -1.19 2.21 -40.32
C SER A 300 -0.54 3.54 -39.89
N ARG A 301 -0.44 3.77 -38.58
CA ARG A 301 0.39 4.85 -38.02
C ARG A 301 1.80 4.72 -38.62
N THR A 302 2.19 5.62 -39.49
CA THR A 302 3.61 5.78 -39.82
C THR A 302 4.26 6.34 -38.57
N SER A 303 5.14 5.55 -37.94
CA SER A 303 5.98 6.06 -36.86
C SER A 303 6.78 7.25 -37.38
N GLU A 304 7.02 8.24 -36.51
CA GLU A 304 7.81 9.46 -36.83
C GLU A 304 9.19 9.17 -37.43
N SER A 305 9.67 7.90 -37.39
CA SER A 305 10.93 7.43 -37.97
C SER A 305 10.94 7.34 -39.52
N ASP A 306 9.79 7.44 -40.18
CA ASP A 306 9.72 7.31 -41.65
C ASP A 306 9.84 8.66 -42.38
N LEU A 307 9.82 9.78 -41.65
CA LEU A 307 9.94 11.12 -42.23
C LEU A 307 11.38 11.56 -42.56
N ASP A 308 12.40 10.86 -42.02
CA ASP A 308 13.81 11.21 -42.23
C ASP A 308 14.39 10.64 -43.55
N ASN A 309 13.63 9.88 -44.32
CA ASN A 309 14.11 9.29 -45.58
C ASN A 309 13.71 10.06 -46.85
N PHE A 310 13.13 11.25 -46.75
CA PHE A 310 12.72 12.09 -47.90
C PHE A 310 13.34 13.49 -47.85
N ALA A 311 14.53 13.67 -47.27
CA ALA A 311 15.29 14.92 -47.37
C ALA A 311 16.59 14.73 -48.14
#